data_5c049b6f75955f6ec65306dacfedb28a
#
_entry.id   5c049b6f75955f6ec65306dacfedb28a
#
_cell.length_a   1.000
_cell.length_b   1.000
_cell.length_c   1.000
_cell.angle_alpha   90.00
_cell.angle_beta   90.00
_cell.angle_gamma   90.00
#
_symmetry.space_group_name_H-M   'P 1'
#
loop_
_entity.id
_entity.type
_entity.pdbx_description
1 polymer ?
#
loop_
_entity_poly.entity_id
_entity_poly.type
_entity_poly.pdbx_seq_one_letter_code
_entity_poly.pdbx_strand_id
1 'polypeptide(L)'
;MSQLPTLIADLALILICAGVMTLLFKKLKQPLVLGYVVAGFLASPHMPFTPSVMDTANIKTWADIGVIFLLFALGLEFSFKKIVKVGGSAIIAACTIIFCMILLGIGVGMGFGWHRMDSLFLGGMIAMSSTTIIYKAFDDLGLRKKQFTGLVLSILILEDILAIVLMVMLSTMAVSHNFEGTEMLESIGKLLFFLILWFVVGIYLIPEFLKRCRKLMGEETLLIVSLALCFGMVVMAANTGFSAAFGAFIMGSILAETIEAESIDRLVKPVKDLFGAIFFVSVGMMVDPAMIIEYAIPIIVITIAVILGQATFGTFGVILSGKPLKTAMQCGFSLTQIGEFAFIIASLGVSLHVTSDFLYPIVVAVSVITTFLTPYM
;
A
#
# COMPACT_ATOMS: atom_id res chain seq x y z
N MET A 1 18.41 8.56 -38.58
CA MET A 1 17.67 9.13 -37.44
C MET A 1 17.81 8.16 -36.27
N SER A 2 18.44 8.54 -35.18
CA SER A 2 18.49 7.71 -33.96
C SER A 2 17.08 7.59 -33.42
N GLN A 3 16.48 6.40 -33.49
CA GLN A 3 15.19 6.17 -32.84
C GLN A 3 15.37 6.32 -31.33
N LEU A 4 14.52 7.12 -30.72
CA LEU A 4 14.52 7.28 -29.28
C LEU A 4 14.25 5.89 -28.64
N PRO A 5 14.98 5.48 -27.59
CA PRO A 5 14.69 4.23 -26.91
C PRO A 5 13.20 4.20 -26.46
N THR A 6 12.52 3.08 -26.67
CA THR A 6 11.09 2.90 -26.35
C THR A 6 10.80 3.29 -24.91
N LEU A 7 11.67 2.94 -23.97
CA LEU A 7 11.56 3.27 -22.56
C LEU A 7 11.41 4.79 -22.31
N ILE A 8 12.16 5.63 -23.04
CA ILE A 8 12.07 7.09 -22.85
C ILE A 8 10.74 7.62 -23.38
N ALA A 9 10.27 7.08 -24.53
CA ALA A 9 8.98 7.45 -25.09
C ALA A 9 7.81 7.05 -24.17
N ASP A 10 7.86 5.85 -23.63
CA ASP A 10 6.86 5.32 -22.70
C ASP A 10 6.84 6.12 -21.38
N LEU A 11 8.04 6.42 -20.84
CA LEU A 11 8.13 7.24 -19.63
C LEU A 11 7.60 8.66 -19.85
N ALA A 12 7.89 9.26 -21.01
CA ALA A 12 7.34 10.57 -21.37
C ALA A 12 5.81 10.55 -21.46
N LEU A 13 5.25 9.51 -22.10
CA LEU A 13 3.80 9.32 -22.18
C LEU A 13 3.16 9.21 -20.79
N ILE A 14 3.71 8.34 -19.93
CA ILE A 14 3.24 8.14 -18.55
C ILE A 14 3.25 9.45 -17.77
N LEU A 15 4.37 10.18 -17.81
CA LEU A 15 4.50 11.43 -17.05
C LEU A 15 3.60 12.55 -17.59
N ILE A 16 3.38 12.61 -18.91
CA ILE A 16 2.44 13.56 -19.51
C ILE A 16 1.01 13.24 -19.07
N CYS A 17 0.59 11.98 -19.20
CA CYS A 17 -0.75 11.55 -18.77
C CYS A 17 -0.95 11.78 -17.26
N ALA A 18 0.04 11.39 -16.43
CA ALA A 18 0.00 11.62 -15.00
C ALA A 18 -0.11 13.12 -14.66
N GLY A 19 0.68 13.96 -15.32
CA GLY A 19 0.67 15.41 -15.12
C GLY A 19 -0.67 16.05 -15.47
N VAL A 20 -1.25 15.71 -16.63
CA VAL A 20 -2.57 16.19 -17.07
C VAL A 20 -3.65 15.75 -16.09
N MET A 21 -3.69 14.47 -15.73
CA MET A 21 -4.69 13.94 -14.81
C MET A 21 -4.52 14.49 -13.38
N THR A 22 -3.29 14.71 -12.93
CA THR A 22 -3.03 15.37 -11.64
C THR A 22 -3.65 16.76 -11.58
N LEU A 23 -3.49 17.58 -12.63
CA LEU A 23 -4.09 18.91 -12.72
C LEU A 23 -5.62 18.83 -12.71
N LEU A 24 -6.19 17.90 -13.48
CA LEU A 24 -7.63 17.69 -13.55
C LEU A 24 -8.20 17.26 -12.18
N PHE A 25 -7.61 16.23 -11.54
CA PHE A 25 -8.07 15.71 -10.25
C PHE A 25 -7.89 16.72 -9.12
N LYS A 26 -6.84 17.53 -9.17
CA LYS A 26 -6.65 18.66 -8.25
C LYS A 26 -7.77 19.71 -8.40
N LYS A 27 -8.17 20.02 -9.65
CA LYS A 27 -9.30 20.92 -9.93
C LYS A 27 -10.64 20.34 -9.46
N LEU A 28 -10.80 19.03 -9.60
CA LEU A 28 -11.99 18.27 -9.13
C LEU A 28 -11.99 18.01 -7.62
N LYS A 29 -10.93 18.44 -6.89
CA LYS A 29 -10.72 18.17 -5.46
C LYS A 29 -10.70 16.68 -5.12
N GLN A 30 -10.28 15.83 -6.06
CA GLN A 30 -10.16 14.39 -5.90
C GLN A 30 -8.73 13.99 -5.50
N PRO A 31 -8.52 12.82 -4.87
CA PRO A 31 -7.20 12.30 -4.55
C PRO A 31 -6.33 12.11 -5.80
N LEU A 32 -5.05 12.47 -5.71
CA LEU A 32 -4.11 12.40 -6.84
C LEU A 32 -3.86 10.96 -7.30
N VAL A 33 -3.90 10.01 -6.37
CA VAL A 33 -3.74 8.57 -6.66
C VAL A 33 -4.76 8.09 -7.68
N LEU A 34 -6.03 8.51 -7.55
CA LEU A 34 -7.06 8.21 -8.56
C LEU A 34 -6.71 8.80 -9.93
N GLY A 35 -6.16 10.01 -9.95
CA GLY A 35 -5.70 10.64 -11.18
C GLY A 35 -4.61 9.81 -11.88
N TYR A 36 -3.67 9.26 -11.12
CA TYR A 36 -2.63 8.40 -11.66
C TYR A 36 -3.18 7.07 -12.20
N VAL A 37 -4.11 6.44 -11.47
CA VAL A 37 -4.77 5.20 -11.93
C VAL A 37 -5.55 5.44 -13.22
N VAL A 38 -6.31 6.55 -13.29
CA VAL A 38 -7.05 6.90 -14.53
C VAL A 38 -6.08 7.26 -15.66
N ALA A 39 -4.97 7.94 -15.39
CA ALA A 39 -3.92 8.19 -16.38
C ALA A 39 -3.38 6.89 -16.97
N GLY A 40 -3.14 5.89 -16.11
CA GLY A 40 -2.68 4.57 -16.51
C GLY A 40 -3.70 3.82 -17.34
N PHE A 41 -4.95 3.85 -16.94
CA PHE A 41 -6.05 3.25 -17.72
C PHE A 41 -6.12 3.84 -19.14
N LEU A 42 -5.96 5.17 -19.27
CA LEU A 42 -5.95 5.84 -20.56
C LEU A 42 -4.68 5.55 -21.39
N ALA A 43 -3.53 5.35 -20.77
CA ALA A 43 -2.26 5.00 -21.43
C ALA A 43 -2.09 3.49 -21.65
N SER A 44 -3.09 2.68 -21.27
CA SER A 44 -3.05 1.23 -21.36
C SER A 44 -3.02 0.74 -22.80
N PRO A 45 -2.26 -0.33 -23.11
CA PRO A 45 -2.34 -1.01 -24.41
C PRO A 45 -3.73 -1.55 -24.75
N HIS A 46 -4.61 -1.72 -23.76
CA HIS A 46 -6.00 -2.18 -23.96
C HIS A 46 -6.95 -1.08 -24.46
N MET A 47 -6.48 0.18 -24.54
CA MET A 47 -7.27 1.31 -25.00
C MET A 47 -6.95 1.64 -26.48
N PRO A 48 -7.90 1.42 -27.42
CA PRO A 48 -7.62 1.56 -28.85
C PRO A 48 -7.55 3.01 -29.34
N PHE A 49 -7.95 3.98 -28.51
CA PHE A 49 -8.12 5.38 -28.95
C PHE A 49 -7.04 6.34 -28.43
N THR A 50 -6.15 5.88 -27.58
CA THR A 50 -5.09 6.70 -26.94
C THR A 50 -3.71 6.17 -27.29
N PRO A 51 -2.67 7.03 -27.32
CA PRO A 51 -1.29 6.55 -27.39
C PRO A 51 -1.04 5.60 -26.22
N SER A 52 -0.52 4.41 -26.53
CA SER A 52 -0.28 3.37 -25.54
C SER A 52 1.21 3.11 -25.33
N VAL A 53 1.54 2.62 -24.15
CA VAL A 53 2.89 2.16 -23.78
C VAL A 53 3.26 0.94 -24.63
N MET A 54 4.48 0.93 -25.17
CA MET A 54 4.97 -0.15 -26.04
C MET A 54 5.65 -1.28 -25.27
N ASP A 55 6.35 -0.96 -24.17
CA ASP A 55 7.11 -1.92 -23.37
C ASP A 55 6.60 -1.97 -21.92
N THR A 56 5.60 -2.81 -21.70
CA THR A 56 5.01 -3.02 -20.39
C THR A 56 5.95 -3.66 -19.37
N ALA A 57 6.95 -4.45 -19.81
CA ALA A 57 7.89 -5.11 -18.91
C ALA A 57 8.83 -4.11 -18.24
N ASN A 58 9.33 -3.13 -19.01
CA ASN A 58 10.12 -2.05 -18.45
C ASN A 58 9.32 -1.19 -17.49
N ILE A 59 8.05 -0.89 -17.81
CA ILE A 59 7.19 -0.11 -16.93
C ILE A 59 6.91 -0.87 -15.62
N LYS A 60 6.72 -2.20 -15.68
CA LYS A 60 6.58 -3.03 -14.48
C LYS A 60 7.82 -2.90 -13.57
N THR A 61 9.02 -2.95 -14.13
CA THR A 61 10.26 -2.76 -13.35
C THR A 61 10.30 -1.40 -12.66
N TRP A 62 9.90 -0.34 -13.34
CA TRP A 62 9.82 1.00 -12.74
C TRP A 62 8.72 1.08 -11.65
N ALA A 63 7.61 0.39 -11.86
CA ALA A 63 6.56 0.28 -10.87
C ALA A 63 7.03 -0.45 -9.60
N ASP A 64 7.79 -1.54 -9.75
CA ASP A 64 8.39 -2.27 -8.63
C ASP A 64 9.36 -1.39 -7.82
N ILE A 65 10.15 -0.55 -8.50
CA ILE A 65 10.97 0.49 -7.86
C ILE A 65 10.08 1.49 -7.11
N GLY A 66 8.93 1.84 -7.69
CA GLY A 66 7.92 2.69 -7.04
C GLY A 66 7.41 2.11 -5.73
N VAL A 67 7.09 0.83 -5.70
CA VAL A 67 6.69 0.11 -4.46
C VAL A 67 7.80 0.15 -3.42
N ILE A 68 9.06 -0.06 -3.83
CA ILE A 68 10.22 0.03 -2.93
C ILE A 68 10.29 1.41 -2.28
N PHE A 69 10.18 2.50 -3.05
CA PHE A 69 10.21 3.86 -2.51
C PHE A 69 9.00 4.19 -1.62
N LEU A 70 7.81 3.71 -1.99
CA LEU A 70 6.60 3.89 -1.17
C LEU A 70 6.78 3.22 0.19
N LEU A 71 7.25 1.97 0.23
CA LEU A 71 7.43 1.25 1.49
C LEU A 71 8.65 1.71 2.28
N PHE A 72 9.70 2.17 1.62
CA PHE A 72 10.83 2.81 2.28
C PHE A 72 10.40 4.10 3.00
N ALA A 73 9.66 4.97 2.33
CA ALA A 73 9.14 6.19 2.92
C ALA A 73 8.15 5.90 4.06
N LEU A 74 7.27 4.90 3.89
CA LEU A 74 6.41 4.46 4.96
C LEU A 74 7.22 3.97 6.17
N GLY A 75 8.29 3.22 5.93
CA GLY A 75 9.22 2.82 6.98
C GLY A 75 9.84 4.02 7.71
N LEU A 76 10.20 5.10 7.01
CA LEU A 76 10.70 6.34 7.60
C LEU A 76 9.66 7.05 8.49
N GLU A 77 8.38 6.96 8.13
CA GLU A 77 7.28 7.50 8.94
C GLU A 77 7.00 6.62 10.18
N PHE A 78 7.43 5.34 10.13
CA PHE A 78 7.22 4.36 11.18
C PHE A 78 8.20 4.58 12.34
N SER A 79 7.68 5.02 13.49
CA SER A 79 8.47 5.12 14.73
C SER A 79 7.77 4.36 15.84
N PHE A 80 8.52 3.52 16.54
CA PHE A 80 8.02 2.82 17.74
C PHE A 80 7.46 3.78 18.79
N LYS A 81 8.02 4.99 18.89
CA LYS A 81 7.53 6.04 19.81
C LYS A 81 6.13 6.54 19.43
N LYS A 82 5.78 6.54 18.13
CA LYS A 82 4.44 6.91 17.67
C LYS A 82 3.42 5.83 18.02
N ILE A 83 3.78 4.55 17.89
CA ILE A 83 2.90 3.40 18.20
C ILE A 83 2.51 3.41 19.69
N VAL A 84 3.45 3.64 20.59
CA VAL A 84 3.18 3.69 22.02
C VAL A 84 2.19 4.81 22.39
N LYS A 85 2.11 5.86 21.58
CA LYS A 85 1.15 6.97 21.75
C LYS A 85 -0.23 6.67 21.16
N VAL A 86 -0.36 5.64 20.34
CA VAL A 86 -1.65 5.20 19.80
C VAL A 86 -2.44 4.56 20.94
N GLY A 87 -3.59 5.10 21.26
CA GLY A 87 -4.40 4.62 22.39
C GLY A 87 -4.95 3.22 22.17
N GLY A 88 -5.16 2.47 23.26
CA GLY A 88 -5.70 1.10 23.22
C GLY A 88 -7.02 0.96 22.42
N SER A 89 -7.81 2.01 22.36
CA SER A 89 -9.05 2.03 21.56
C SER A 89 -8.79 1.86 20.05
N ALA A 90 -7.72 2.46 19.52
CA ALA A 90 -7.38 2.33 18.10
C ALA A 90 -6.83 0.93 17.82
N ILE A 91 -6.06 0.32 18.73
CA ILE A 91 -5.53 -1.04 18.59
C ILE A 91 -6.68 -2.05 18.51
N ILE A 92 -7.64 -2.00 19.44
CA ILE A 92 -8.78 -2.90 19.45
C ILE A 92 -9.59 -2.73 18.16
N ALA A 93 -9.85 -1.50 17.75
CA ALA A 93 -10.61 -1.22 16.54
C ALA A 93 -9.90 -1.73 15.28
N ALA A 94 -8.62 -1.38 15.06
CA ALA A 94 -7.85 -1.82 13.88
C ALA A 94 -7.73 -3.35 13.80
N CYS A 95 -7.39 -4.03 14.90
CA CYS A 95 -7.32 -5.49 14.92
C CYS A 95 -8.67 -6.15 14.60
N THR A 96 -9.78 -5.60 15.15
CA THR A 96 -11.13 -6.10 14.87
C THR A 96 -11.51 -5.91 13.41
N ILE A 97 -11.26 -4.71 12.85
CA ILE A 97 -11.55 -4.40 11.45
C ILE A 97 -10.80 -5.36 10.53
N ILE A 98 -9.48 -5.43 10.66
CA ILE A 98 -8.63 -6.23 9.79
C ILE A 98 -9.03 -7.71 9.86
N PHE A 99 -9.20 -8.26 11.06
CA PHE A 99 -9.60 -9.64 11.23
C PHE A 99 -10.96 -9.94 10.58
N CYS A 100 -11.98 -9.12 10.85
CA CYS A 100 -13.31 -9.32 10.30
C CYS A 100 -13.35 -9.11 8.78
N MET A 101 -12.61 -8.12 8.25
CA MET A 101 -12.55 -7.85 6.82
C MET A 101 -11.81 -8.96 6.06
N ILE A 102 -10.74 -9.52 6.62
CA ILE A 102 -10.05 -10.69 6.03
C ILE A 102 -11.03 -11.86 5.95
N LEU A 103 -11.77 -12.17 7.03
CA LEU A 103 -12.77 -13.24 7.01
C LEU A 103 -13.89 -12.98 5.99
N LEU A 104 -14.35 -11.71 5.90
CA LEU A 104 -15.35 -11.33 4.90
C LEU A 104 -14.84 -11.54 3.47
N GLY A 105 -13.63 -11.11 3.17
CA GLY A 105 -13.03 -11.27 1.85
C GLY A 105 -12.81 -12.74 1.48
N ILE A 106 -12.35 -13.57 2.44
CA ILE A 106 -12.26 -15.02 2.26
C ILE A 106 -13.65 -15.59 1.97
N GLY A 107 -14.66 -15.20 2.73
CA GLY A 107 -16.04 -15.68 2.53
C GLY A 107 -16.61 -15.27 1.18
N VAL A 108 -16.37 -14.04 0.72
CA VAL A 108 -16.81 -13.57 -0.60
C VAL A 108 -16.09 -14.30 -1.72
N GLY A 109 -14.75 -14.42 -1.64
CA GLY A 109 -13.97 -15.13 -2.65
C GLY A 109 -14.36 -16.62 -2.77
N MET A 110 -14.51 -17.30 -1.63
CA MET A 110 -15.00 -18.68 -1.60
C MET A 110 -16.45 -18.80 -2.13
N GLY A 111 -17.29 -17.79 -1.88
CA GLY A 111 -18.66 -17.74 -2.39
C GLY A 111 -18.71 -17.64 -3.94
N PHE A 112 -17.71 -17.06 -4.56
CA PHE A 112 -17.52 -17.07 -6.03
C PHE A 112 -16.81 -18.33 -6.53
N GLY A 113 -16.39 -19.24 -5.65
CA GLY A 113 -15.63 -20.44 -6.02
C GLY A 113 -14.16 -20.16 -6.36
N TRP A 114 -13.61 -19.03 -5.92
CA TRP A 114 -12.22 -18.68 -6.18
C TRP A 114 -11.24 -19.55 -5.37
N HIS A 115 -10.00 -19.64 -5.84
CA HIS A 115 -8.97 -20.37 -5.13
C HIS A 115 -8.70 -19.77 -3.73
N ARG A 116 -8.19 -20.61 -2.83
CA ARG A 116 -7.90 -20.15 -1.44
C ARG A 116 -6.98 -18.95 -1.39
N MET A 117 -5.95 -18.91 -2.25
CA MET A 117 -5.03 -17.77 -2.31
C MET A 117 -5.69 -16.50 -2.82
N ASP A 118 -6.49 -16.57 -3.88
CA ASP A 118 -7.27 -15.42 -4.36
C ASP A 118 -8.18 -14.87 -3.27
N SER A 119 -8.88 -15.77 -2.55
CA SER A 119 -9.79 -15.37 -1.47
C SER A 119 -9.05 -14.74 -0.29
N LEU A 120 -7.88 -15.26 0.08
CA LEU A 120 -7.06 -14.75 1.17
C LEU A 120 -6.46 -13.38 0.80
N PHE A 121 -5.91 -13.25 -0.40
CA PHE A 121 -5.40 -11.99 -0.92
C PHE A 121 -6.51 -10.94 -1.03
N LEU A 122 -7.71 -11.32 -1.51
CA LEU A 122 -8.87 -10.44 -1.50
C LEU A 122 -9.17 -9.92 -0.09
N GLY A 123 -9.20 -10.82 0.91
CA GLY A 123 -9.39 -10.45 2.31
C GLY A 123 -8.37 -9.42 2.80
N GLY A 124 -7.09 -9.63 2.49
CA GLY A 124 -6.03 -8.70 2.82
C GLY A 124 -6.18 -7.34 2.13
N MET A 125 -6.53 -7.33 0.85
CA MET A 125 -6.70 -6.12 0.07
C MET A 125 -7.87 -5.25 0.55
N ILE A 126 -9.03 -5.86 0.85
CA ILE A 126 -10.22 -5.10 1.28
C ILE A 126 -10.17 -4.67 2.75
N ALA A 127 -9.22 -5.18 3.53
CA ALA A 127 -9.07 -4.83 4.93
C ALA A 127 -8.33 -3.49 5.15
N MET A 128 -7.73 -2.92 4.10
CA MET A 128 -6.85 -1.75 4.20
C MET A 128 -7.53 -0.50 3.67
N SER A 129 -7.71 0.49 4.57
CA SER A 129 -8.25 1.81 4.22
C SER A 129 -7.12 2.77 3.82
N SER A 130 -7.43 3.86 3.09
CA SER A 130 -6.42 4.85 2.68
C SER A 130 -6.33 6.00 3.65
N THR A 131 -5.19 6.17 4.27
CA THR A 131 -4.87 7.32 5.12
C THR A 131 -4.94 8.63 4.33
N THR A 132 -4.39 8.66 3.13
CA THR A 132 -4.31 9.85 2.27
C THR A 132 -5.70 10.34 1.83
N ILE A 133 -6.58 9.43 1.43
CA ILE A 133 -7.94 9.76 0.97
C ILE A 133 -8.78 10.31 2.11
N ILE A 134 -8.76 9.63 3.26
CA ILE A 134 -9.54 10.04 4.45
C ILE A 134 -9.04 11.38 4.99
N TYR A 135 -7.73 11.55 5.09
CA TYR A 135 -7.14 12.80 5.56
C TYR A 135 -7.57 13.98 4.69
N LYS A 136 -7.54 13.80 3.35
CA LYS A 136 -8.01 14.81 2.41
C LYS A 136 -9.51 15.07 2.56
N ALA A 137 -10.34 14.02 2.65
CA ALA A 137 -11.77 14.18 2.83
C ALA A 137 -12.10 14.96 4.12
N PHE A 138 -11.42 14.68 5.23
CA PHE A 138 -11.58 15.43 6.47
C PHE A 138 -11.13 16.90 6.37
N ASP A 139 -10.12 17.18 5.55
CA ASP A 139 -9.67 18.54 5.29
C ASP A 139 -10.71 19.32 4.48
N ASP A 140 -11.16 18.74 3.37
CA ASP A 140 -12.14 19.35 2.46
C ASP A 140 -13.52 19.57 3.14
N LEU A 141 -13.92 18.69 4.05
CA LEU A 141 -15.16 18.78 4.83
C LEU A 141 -15.02 19.60 6.14
N GLY A 142 -13.81 20.09 6.46
CA GLY A 142 -13.57 20.86 7.69
C GLY A 142 -13.68 20.04 8.97
N LEU A 143 -13.51 18.73 8.91
CA LEU A 143 -13.69 17.80 10.03
C LEU A 143 -12.41 17.55 10.85
N ARG A 144 -11.25 18.10 10.47
CA ARG A 144 -9.94 17.87 11.10
C ARG A 144 -9.90 18.03 12.62
N LYS A 145 -10.71 18.96 13.16
CA LYS A 145 -10.74 19.28 14.59
C LYS A 145 -11.77 18.46 15.38
N LYS A 146 -12.48 17.54 14.75
CA LYS A 146 -13.45 16.69 15.42
C LYS A 146 -12.77 15.59 16.21
N GLN A 147 -13.35 15.21 17.34
CA GLN A 147 -12.77 14.22 18.26
C GLN A 147 -12.60 12.84 17.62
N PHE A 148 -13.55 12.41 16.78
CA PHE A 148 -13.47 11.11 16.11
C PHE A 148 -12.36 11.06 15.05
N THR A 149 -12.01 12.20 14.45
CA THR A 149 -10.93 12.27 13.42
C THR A 149 -9.59 11.79 13.96
N GLY A 150 -9.23 12.18 15.19
CA GLY A 150 -8.01 11.69 15.83
C GLY A 150 -7.98 10.17 16.01
N LEU A 151 -9.14 9.57 16.35
CA LEU A 151 -9.26 8.12 16.49
C LEU A 151 -9.17 7.42 15.13
N VAL A 152 -9.83 7.93 14.09
CA VAL A 152 -9.74 7.40 12.72
C VAL A 152 -8.29 7.42 12.24
N LEU A 153 -7.58 8.54 12.39
CA LEU A 153 -6.17 8.63 11.99
C LEU A 153 -5.27 7.65 12.77
N SER A 154 -5.58 7.42 14.06
CA SER A 154 -4.85 6.42 14.85
C SER A 154 -5.13 4.99 14.38
N ILE A 155 -6.37 4.68 13.97
CA ILE A 155 -6.74 3.38 13.38
C ILE A 155 -5.98 3.19 12.07
N LEU A 156 -5.99 4.19 11.19
CA LEU A 156 -5.30 4.13 9.88
C LEU A 156 -3.79 3.90 10.01
N ILE A 157 -3.13 4.58 10.95
CA ILE A 157 -1.70 4.34 11.24
C ILE A 157 -1.46 2.88 11.63
N LEU A 158 -2.37 2.28 12.39
CA LEU A 158 -2.27 0.87 12.78
C LEU A 158 -2.59 -0.07 11.61
N GLU A 159 -3.56 0.27 10.77
CA GLU A 159 -3.86 -0.48 9.54
C GLU A 159 -2.63 -0.50 8.62
N ASP A 160 -1.93 0.63 8.43
CA ASP A 160 -0.71 0.71 7.63
C ASP A 160 0.38 -0.23 8.17
N ILE A 161 0.56 -0.28 9.50
CA ILE A 161 1.51 -1.19 10.15
C ILE A 161 1.11 -2.65 9.96
N LEU A 162 -0.16 -2.96 10.21
CA LEU A 162 -0.69 -4.32 10.08
C LEU A 162 -0.72 -4.78 8.62
N ALA A 163 -0.86 -3.86 7.65
CA ALA A 163 -0.74 -4.15 6.23
C ALA A 163 0.64 -4.75 5.89
N ILE A 164 1.70 -4.22 6.50
CA ILE A 164 3.06 -4.73 6.28
C ILE A 164 3.22 -6.12 6.88
N VAL A 165 2.74 -6.32 8.12
CA VAL A 165 2.74 -7.65 8.75
C VAL A 165 1.95 -8.63 7.89
N LEU A 166 0.80 -8.22 7.38
CA LEU A 166 -0.03 -9.02 6.49
C LEU A 166 0.68 -9.36 5.17
N MET A 167 1.34 -8.40 4.53
CA MET A 167 2.12 -8.64 3.31
C MET A 167 3.23 -9.67 3.53
N VAL A 168 3.91 -9.60 4.68
CA VAL A 168 4.94 -10.58 5.05
C VAL A 168 4.32 -11.96 5.27
N MET A 169 3.19 -12.02 5.95
CA MET A 169 2.47 -13.29 6.16
C MET A 169 2.01 -13.89 4.82
N LEU A 170 1.41 -13.09 3.95
CA LEU A 170 0.96 -13.52 2.62
C LEU A 170 2.12 -13.99 1.76
N SER A 171 3.25 -13.27 1.76
CA SER A 171 4.47 -13.67 1.05
C SER A 171 5.00 -15.00 1.56
N THR A 172 5.04 -15.19 2.88
CA THR A 172 5.51 -16.45 3.49
C THR A 172 4.58 -17.62 3.15
N MET A 173 3.26 -17.40 3.21
CA MET A 173 2.26 -18.44 2.85
C MET A 173 2.30 -18.80 1.36
N ALA A 174 2.63 -17.83 0.50
CA ALA A 174 2.76 -18.05 -0.94
C ALA A 174 3.98 -18.92 -1.31
N VAL A 175 5.07 -18.80 -0.56
CA VAL A 175 6.31 -19.56 -0.77
C VAL A 175 6.21 -20.98 -0.18
N SER A 176 5.49 -21.15 0.92
CA SER A 176 5.27 -22.46 1.52
C SER A 176 4.15 -23.20 0.79
N HIS A 177 4.51 -24.06 -0.16
CA HIS A 177 3.55 -24.85 -0.95
C HIS A 177 2.72 -25.86 -0.15
N ASN A 178 3.08 -26.13 1.10
CA ASN A 178 2.37 -27.07 1.99
C ASN A 178 1.86 -26.34 3.24
N PHE A 179 0.55 -26.45 3.48
CA PHE A 179 -0.11 -25.97 4.70
C PHE A 179 0.08 -26.92 5.90
N GLU A 180 1.16 -27.68 5.95
CA GLU A 180 1.48 -28.49 7.12
C GLU A 180 2.02 -27.59 8.23
N GLY A 181 1.41 -27.67 9.40
CA GLY A 181 1.64 -26.72 10.51
C GLY A 181 3.09 -26.60 10.98
N THR A 182 3.93 -27.61 10.73
CA THR A 182 5.37 -27.61 11.04
C THR A 182 6.17 -26.70 10.10
N GLU A 183 5.91 -26.73 8.79
CA GLU A 183 6.59 -25.89 7.80
C GLU A 183 6.20 -24.41 7.94
N MET A 184 4.94 -24.17 8.30
CA MET A 184 4.47 -22.82 8.60
C MET A 184 5.15 -22.26 9.86
N LEU A 185 5.34 -23.08 10.90
CA LEU A 185 6.04 -22.67 12.13
C LEU A 185 7.52 -22.36 11.87
N GLU A 186 8.18 -23.17 11.03
CA GLU A 186 9.57 -22.96 10.61
C GLU A 186 9.71 -21.66 9.81
N SER A 187 8.81 -21.41 8.87
CA SER A 187 8.78 -20.19 8.05
C SER A 187 8.56 -18.93 8.90
N ILE A 188 7.64 -19.00 9.87
CA ILE A 188 7.41 -17.91 10.83
C ILE A 188 8.63 -17.73 11.74
N GLY A 189 9.25 -18.82 12.21
CA GLY A 189 10.47 -18.78 13.00
C GLY A 189 11.64 -18.13 12.24
N LYS A 190 11.82 -18.50 10.98
CA LYS A 190 12.82 -17.91 10.08
C LYS A 190 12.55 -16.41 9.87
N LEU A 191 11.30 -16.03 9.63
CA LEU A 191 10.91 -14.63 9.50
C LEU A 191 11.23 -13.83 10.75
N LEU A 192 10.81 -14.29 11.93
CA LEU A 192 11.08 -13.62 13.20
C LEU A 192 12.57 -13.52 13.48
N PHE A 193 13.34 -14.56 13.20
CA PHE A 193 14.79 -14.55 13.35
C PHE A 193 15.44 -13.47 12.50
N PHE A 194 15.15 -13.40 11.20
CA PHE A 194 15.72 -12.38 10.31
C PHE A 194 15.23 -10.98 10.67
N LEU A 195 13.96 -10.83 11.03
CA LEU A 195 13.40 -9.54 11.45
C LEU A 195 14.13 -9.03 12.70
N ILE A 196 14.29 -9.85 13.73
CA ILE A 196 15.02 -9.49 14.95
C ILE A 196 16.48 -9.19 14.61
N LEU A 197 17.14 -10.03 13.82
CA LEU A 197 18.53 -9.83 13.41
C LEU A 197 18.72 -8.50 12.69
N TRP A 198 17.88 -8.19 11.70
CA TRP A 198 17.99 -6.96 10.92
C TRP A 198 17.69 -5.72 11.76
N PHE A 199 16.67 -5.79 12.64
CA PHE A 199 16.40 -4.68 13.56
C PHE A 199 17.52 -4.48 14.57
N VAL A 200 18.01 -5.53 15.24
CA VAL A 200 19.09 -5.41 16.23
C VAL A 200 20.37 -4.89 15.58
N VAL A 201 20.79 -5.51 14.47
CA VAL A 201 22.00 -5.07 13.75
C VAL A 201 21.81 -3.67 13.17
N GLY A 202 20.66 -3.40 12.57
CA GLY A 202 20.35 -2.12 11.94
C GLY A 202 20.32 -0.96 12.94
N ILE A 203 19.62 -1.12 14.06
CA ILE A 203 19.48 -0.07 15.08
C ILE A 203 20.82 0.28 15.75
N TYR A 204 21.76 -0.66 15.84
CA TYR A 204 23.08 -0.36 16.40
C TYR A 204 24.09 0.09 15.34
N LEU A 205 24.14 -0.59 14.18
CA LEU A 205 25.16 -0.36 13.17
C LEU A 205 24.90 0.90 12.34
N ILE A 206 23.67 1.09 11.88
CA ILE A 206 23.32 2.17 10.95
C ILE A 206 23.43 3.56 11.60
N PRO A 207 22.87 3.83 12.79
CA PRO A 207 23.03 5.12 13.45
C PRO A 207 24.48 5.46 13.74
N GLU A 208 25.28 4.48 14.19
CA GLU A 208 26.71 4.70 14.47
C GLU A 208 27.49 5.01 13.18
N PHE A 209 27.18 4.31 12.07
CA PHE A 209 27.74 4.60 10.75
C PHE A 209 27.40 6.02 10.31
N LEU A 210 26.12 6.41 10.33
CA LEU A 210 25.68 7.74 9.93
C LEU A 210 26.33 8.83 10.80
N LYS A 211 26.41 8.61 12.11
CA LYS A 211 27.05 9.53 13.05
C LYS A 211 28.54 9.76 12.73
N ARG A 212 29.28 8.69 12.42
CA ARG A 212 30.71 8.79 12.04
C ARG A 212 30.91 9.53 10.72
N CYS A 213 30.02 9.31 9.76
CA CYS A 213 30.10 9.93 8.44
C CYS A 213 29.44 11.33 8.39
N ARG A 214 28.81 11.79 9.45
CA ARG A 214 27.98 13.02 9.47
C ARG A 214 28.69 14.25 8.92
N LYS A 215 29.99 14.41 9.19
CA LYS A 215 30.78 15.55 8.69
C LYS A 215 31.00 15.55 7.18
N LEU A 216 30.83 14.38 6.54
CA LEU A 216 30.98 14.19 5.08
C LEU A 216 29.63 14.19 4.36
N MET A 217 28.51 14.17 5.10
CA MET A 217 27.16 14.03 4.56
C MET A 217 26.52 15.41 4.31
N GLY A 218 26.66 15.93 3.08
CA GLY A 218 25.75 16.93 2.55
C GLY A 218 24.40 16.30 2.18
N GLU A 219 23.40 17.10 1.78
CA GLU A 219 22.05 16.64 1.42
C GLU A 219 22.08 15.57 0.31
N GLU A 220 22.86 15.79 -0.76
CA GLU A 220 23.04 14.85 -1.86
C GLU A 220 23.63 13.52 -1.37
N THR A 221 24.72 13.59 -0.59
CA THR A 221 25.37 12.39 -0.06
C THR A 221 24.45 11.61 0.88
N LEU A 222 23.67 12.30 1.72
CA LEU A 222 22.73 11.68 2.63
C LEU A 222 21.63 10.94 1.86
N LEU A 223 21.09 11.55 0.78
CA LEU A 223 20.11 10.90 -0.08
C LEU A 223 20.69 9.63 -0.72
N ILE A 224 21.86 9.73 -1.36
CA ILE A 224 22.48 8.58 -2.02
C ILE A 224 22.79 7.45 -1.05
N VAL A 225 23.34 7.77 0.12
CA VAL A 225 23.64 6.77 1.17
C VAL A 225 22.35 6.11 1.67
N SER A 226 21.29 6.88 1.91
CA SER A 226 20.00 6.34 2.37
C SER A 226 19.38 5.40 1.34
N LEU A 227 19.44 5.76 0.05
CA LEU A 227 18.97 4.91 -1.03
C LEU A 227 19.86 3.66 -1.21
N ALA A 228 21.17 3.80 -1.07
CA ALA A 228 22.09 2.64 -1.12
C ALA A 228 21.79 1.65 0.02
N LEU A 229 21.53 2.14 1.23
CA LEU A 229 21.11 1.30 2.35
C LEU A 229 19.74 0.64 2.09
N CYS A 230 18.78 1.38 1.53
CA CYS A 230 17.48 0.85 1.15
C CYS A 230 17.63 -0.31 0.16
N PHE A 231 18.27 -0.07 -0.97
CA PHE A 231 18.45 -1.11 -2.01
C PHE A 231 19.35 -2.26 -1.53
N GLY A 232 20.33 -2.00 -0.67
CA GLY A 232 21.12 -3.04 -0.03
C GLY A 232 20.26 -3.99 0.80
N MET A 233 19.33 -3.45 1.60
CA MET A 233 18.38 -4.26 2.37
C MET A 233 17.35 -4.98 1.48
N VAL A 234 16.90 -4.35 0.39
CA VAL A 234 16.03 -4.97 -0.62
C VAL A 234 16.69 -6.23 -1.19
N VAL A 235 17.95 -6.14 -1.60
CA VAL A 235 18.72 -7.28 -2.12
C VAL A 235 18.91 -8.36 -1.06
N MET A 236 19.24 -7.96 0.18
CA MET A 236 19.37 -8.91 1.29
C MET A 236 18.07 -9.64 1.59
N ALA A 237 16.94 -8.93 1.62
CA ALA A 237 15.62 -9.50 1.84
C ALA A 237 15.27 -10.49 0.72
N ALA A 238 15.43 -10.11 -0.55
CA ALA A 238 15.17 -10.96 -1.70
C ALA A 238 16.01 -12.25 -1.68
N ASN A 239 17.30 -12.17 -1.35
CA ASN A 239 18.18 -13.33 -1.26
C ASN A 239 17.85 -14.28 -0.09
N THR A 240 17.12 -13.80 0.92
CA THR A 240 16.67 -14.61 2.06
C THR A 240 15.24 -15.15 1.88
N GLY A 241 14.60 -14.88 0.72
CA GLY A 241 13.27 -15.37 0.38
C GLY A 241 12.14 -14.44 0.84
N PHE A 242 12.44 -13.20 1.22
CA PHE A 242 11.42 -12.19 1.53
C PHE A 242 11.17 -11.25 0.36
N SER A 243 10.07 -10.51 0.39
CA SER A 243 9.78 -9.56 -0.66
C SER A 243 10.74 -8.35 -0.63
N ALA A 244 11.07 -7.82 -1.81
CA ALA A 244 11.84 -6.58 -1.97
C ALA A 244 11.21 -5.41 -1.19
N ALA A 245 9.90 -5.31 -1.25
CA ALA A 245 9.09 -4.33 -0.58
C ALA A 245 9.28 -4.36 0.96
N PHE A 246 9.34 -5.55 1.54
CA PHE A 246 9.60 -5.74 2.97
C PHE A 246 11.00 -5.26 3.37
N GLY A 247 12.03 -5.57 2.56
CA GLY A 247 13.39 -5.08 2.79
C GLY A 247 13.45 -3.54 2.83
N ALA A 248 12.78 -2.88 1.90
CA ALA A 248 12.68 -1.43 1.83
C ALA A 248 12.05 -0.84 3.10
N PHE A 249 10.92 -1.40 3.55
CA PHE A 249 10.25 -0.99 4.77
C PHE A 249 11.13 -1.14 6.03
N ILE A 250 11.80 -2.28 6.17
CA ILE A 250 12.72 -2.52 7.31
C ILE A 250 13.83 -1.46 7.35
N MET A 251 14.47 -1.16 6.21
CA MET A 251 15.50 -0.13 6.19
C MET A 251 14.94 1.25 6.52
N GLY A 252 13.77 1.60 5.98
CA GLY A 252 13.08 2.84 6.33
C GLY A 252 12.84 2.94 7.83
N SER A 253 12.32 1.88 8.47
CA SER A 253 12.05 1.83 9.90
C SER A 253 13.31 1.93 10.76
N ILE A 254 14.44 1.36 10.32
CA ILE A 254 15.74 1.51 10.99
C ILE A 254 16.21 2.97 10.90
N LEU A 255 16.13 3.58 9.71
CA LEU A 255 16.52 4.98 9.51
C LEU A 255 15.59 5.96 10.26
N ALA A 256 14.32 5.62 10.47
CA ALA A 256 13.37 6.40 11.26
C ALA A 256 13.82 6.62 12.72
N GLU A 257 14.63 5.73 13.28
CA GLU A 257 15.17 5.85 14.64
C GLU A 257 16.50 6.65 14.68
N THR A 258 17.01 7.11 13.53
CA THR A 258 18.24 7.93 13.45
C THR A 258 17.96 9.42 13.66
N ILE A 259 19.00 10.19 13.96
CA ILE A 259 18.90 11.66 14.12
C ILE A 259 18.62 12.31 12.75
N GLU A 260 19.04 11.69 11.67
CA GLU A 260 18.90 12.15 10.29
C GLU A 260 17.53 11.82 9.67
N ALA A 261 16.65 11.11 10.38
CA ALA A 261 15.36 10.59 9.88
C ALA A 261 14.52 11.66 9.17
N GLU A 262 14.35 12.83 9.79
CA GLU A 262 13.54 13.92 9.23
C GLU A 262 14.16 14.52 7.95
N SER A 263 15.49 14.60 7.90
CA SER A 263 16.22 15.06 6.72
C SER A 263 16.12 14.04 5.59
N ILE A 264 16.25 12.75 5.90
CA ILE A 264 16.13 11.65 4.93
C ILE A 264 14.71 11.63 4.36
N ASP A 265 13.67 11.72 5.19
CA ASP A 265 12.28 11.74 4.75
C ASP A 265 12.02 12.90 3.77
N ARG A 266 12.48 14.11 4.12
CA ARG A 266 12.37 15.29 3.24
C ARG A 266 13.05 15.09 1.88
N LEU A 267 14.23 14.46 1.85
CA LEU A 267 14.99 14.23 0.62
C LEU A 267 14.42 13.10 -0.22
N VAL A 268 13.89 12.06 0.39
CA VAL A 268 13.29 10.88 -0.28
C VAL A 268 11.91 11.21 -0.84
N LYS A 269 11.17 12.12 -0.22
CA LYS A 269 9.79 12.44 -0.60
C LYS A 269 9.59 12.75 -2.09
N PRO A 270 10.38 13.63 -2.75
CA PRO A 270 10.22 13.88 -4.19
C PRO A 270 10.46 12.63 -5.05
N VAL A 271 11.41 11.78 -4.64
CA VAL A 271 11.71 10.52 -5.33
C VAL A 271 10.54 9.55 -5.19
N LYS A 272 10.04 9.39 -3.97
CA LYS A 272 8.84 8.60 -3.68
C LYS A 272 7.63 9.08 -4.50
N ASP A 273 7.39 10.38 -4.55
CA ASP A 273 6.24 10.96 -5.26
C ASP A 273 6.32 10.69 -6.77
N LEU A 274 7.52 10.80 -7.38
CA LEU A 274 7.74 10.49 -8.78
C LEU A 274 7.51 9.00 -9.10
N PHE A 275 8.21 8.12 -8.38
CA PHE A 275 8.11 6.68 -8.63
C PHE A 275 6.78 6.09 -8.17
N GLY A 276 6.16 6.67 -7.14
CA GLY A 276 4.80 6.35 -6.73
C GLY A 276 3.78 6.68 -7.81
N ALA A 277 3.92 7.83 -8.48
CA ALA A 277 3.07 8.16 -9.63
C ALA A 277 3.22 7.13 -10.75
N ILE A 278 4.45 6.72 -11.10
CA ILE A 278 4.71 5.67 -12.10
C ILE A 278 4.06 4.35 -11.68
N PHE A 279 4.19 3.96 -10.41
CA PHE A 279 3.53 2.76 -9.88
C PHE A 279 2.02 2.82 -10.05
N PHE A 280 1.35 3.89 -9.62
CA PHE A 280 -0.11 3.98 -9.73
C PHE A 280 -0.59 4.09 -11.19
N VAL A 281 0.20 4.69 -12.08
CA VAL A 281 -0.08 4.64 -13.52
C VAL A 281 0.03 3.20 -14.03
N SER A 282 1.07 2.46 -13.66
CA SER A 282 1.20 1.05 -14.01
C SER A 282 0.03 0.21 -13.51
N VAL A 283 -0.43 0.48 -12.27
CA VAL A 283 -1.66 -0.14 -11.71
C VAL A 283 -2.86 0.08 -12.64
N GLY A 284 -3.06 1.32 -13.08
CA GLY A 284 -4.16 1.66 -14.00
C GLY A 284 -4.04 0.98 -15.37
N MET A 285 -2.82 0.80 -15.87
CA MET A 285 -2.57 0.13 -17.16
C MET A 285 -2.92 -1.35 -17.15
N MET A 286 -2.88 -2.01 -15.99
CA MET A 286 -3.26 -3.42 -15.84
C MET A 286 -4.78 -3.64 -15.91
N VAL A 287 -5.57 -2.58 -15.92
CA VAL A 287 -7.04 -2.67 -15.98
C VAL A 287 -7.48 -2.82 -17.42
N ASP A 288 -8.01 -3.99 -17.76
CA ASP A 288 -8.66 -4.25 -19.06
C ASP A 288 -10.16 -3.90 -18.97
N PRO A 289 -10.69 -3.01 -19.82
CA PRO A 289 -12.11 -2.71 -19.87
C PRO A 289 -13.00 -3.94 -20.08
N ALA A 290 -12.53 -4.94 -20.84
CA ALA A 290 -13.27 -6.17 -21.08
C ALA A 290 -13.45 -6.97 -19.78
N MET A 291 -12.41 -7.04 -18.94
CA MET A 291 -12.46 -7.71 -17.64
C MET A 291 -13.42 -7.00 -16.66
N ILE A 292 -13.53 -5.67 -16.71
CA ILE A 292 -14.50 -4.93 -15.86
C ILE A 292 -15.93 -5.37 -16.19
N ILE A 293 -16.25 -5.58 -17.47
CA ILE A 293 -17.58 -6.01 -17.90
C ILE A 293 -17.80 -7.48 -17.51
N GLU A 294 -16.83 -8.34 -17.74
CA GLU A 294 -16.89 -9.77 -17.43
C GLU A 294 -17.08 -10.02 -15.93
N TYR A 295 -16.31 -9.27 -15.09
CA TYR A 295 -16.34 -9.40 -13.62
C TYR A 295 -17.22 -8.33 -12.95
N ALA A 296 -18.21 -7.76 -13.65
CA ALA A 296 -19.08 -6.71 -13.10
C ALA A 296 -19.82 -7.16 -11.83
N ILE A 297 -20.30 -8.41 -11.77
CA ILE A 297 -20.97 -8.96 -10.58
C ILE A 297 -20.01 -9.06 -9.39
N PRO A 298 -18.82 -9.68 -9.47
CA PRO A 298 -17.81 -9.64 -8.42
C PRO A 298 -17.46 -8.22 -7.96
N ILE A 299 -17.24 -7.28 -8.89
CA ILE A 299 -16.93 -5.88 -8.56
C ILE A 299 -18.04 -5.23 -7.73
N ILE A 300 -19.29 -5.39 -8.11
CA ILE A 300 -20.45 -4.84 -7.37
C ILE A 300 -20.56 -5.49 -5.98
N VAL A 301 -20.48 -6.81 -5.90
CA VAL A 301 -20.60 -7.54 -4.63
C VAL A 301 -19.46 -7.17 -3.67
N ILE A 302 -18.22 -7.13 -4.17
CA ILE A 302 -17.06 -6.74 -3.35
C ILE A 302 -17.16 -5.28 -2.92
N THR A 303 -17.61 -4.38 -3.81
CA THR A 303 -17.83 -2.96 -3.46
C THR A 303 -18.82 -2.83 -2.30
N ILE A 304 -19.95 -3.52 -2.39
CA ILE A 304 -20.97 -3.54 -1.32
C ILE A 304 -20.40 -4.15 -0.04
N ALA A 305 -19.67 -5.28 -0.16
CA ALA A 305 -19.04 -5.95 0.97
C ALA A 305 -18.01 -5.05 1.67
N VAL A 306 -17.22 -4.28 0.92
CA VAL A 306 -16.26 -3.30 1.48
C VAL A 306 -17.00 -2.21 2.24
N ILE A 307 -17.98 -1.56 1.62
CA ILE A 307 -18.71 -0.45 2.24
C ILE A 307 -19.42 -0.91 3.51
N LEU A 308 -20.19 -1.99 3.42
CA LEU A 308 -20.95 -2.51 4.57
C LEU A 308 -20.03 -3.13 5.62
N GLY A 309 -19.00 -3.87 5.19
CA GLY A 309 -18.02 -4.50 6.08
C GLY A 309 -17.23 -3.46 6.88
N GLN A 310 -16.63 -2.48 6.22
CA GLN A 310 -15.88 -1.42 6.89
C GLN A 310 -16.78 -0.59 7.81
N ALA A 311 -17.99 -0.18 7.36
CA ALA A 311 -18.92 0.56 8.19
C ALA A 311 -19.34 -0.24 9.44
N THR A 312 -19.66 -1.53 9.29
CA THR A 312 -20.14 -2.37 10.39
C THR A 312 -19.01 -2.79 11.32
N PHE A 313 -17.93 -3.35 10.79
CA PHE A 313 -16.80 -3.83 11.60
C PHE A 313 -15.98 -2.68 12.18
N GLY A 314 -15.86 -1.54 11.47
CA GLY A 314 -15.30 -0.31 12.01
C GLY A 314 -16.09 0.22 13.17
N THR A 315 -17.42 0.31 13.04
CA THR A 315 -18.32 0.69 14.14
C THR A 315 -18.20 -0.30 15.30
N PHE A 316 -18.26 -1.59 15.03
CA PHE A 316 -18.19 -2.63 16.06
C PHE A 316 -16.85 -2.61 16.82
N GLY A 317 -15.72 -2.50 16.12
CA GLY A 317 -14.39 -2.45 16.75
C GLY A 317 -14.21 -1.23 17.65
N VAL A 318 -14.77 -0.08 17.24
CA VAL A 318 -14.75 1.15 18.07
C VAL A 318 -15.69 1.03 19.28
N ILE A 319 -16.84 0.36 19.15
CA ILE A 319 -17.73 0.06 20.30
C ILE A 319 -17.03 -0.88 21.28
N LEU A 320 -16.36 -1.93 20.80
CA LEU A 320 -15.59 -2.85 21.65
C LEU A 320 -14.50 -2.13 22.45
N SER A 321 -13.97 -1.04 21.92
CA SER A 321 -13.01 -0.19 22.63
C SER A 321 -13.63 0.75 23.69
N GLY A 322 -14.94 0.66 23.93
CA GLY A 322 -15.66 1.44 24.95
C GLY A 322 -16.05 2.86 24.49
N LYS A 323 -16.04 3.16 23.19
CA LYS A 323 -16.46 4.48 22.68
C LYS A 323 -17.98 4.52 22.43
N PRO A 324 -18.61 5.71 22.53
CA PRO A 324 -20.05 5.86 22.30
C PRO A 324 -20.40 5.58 20.82
N LEU A 325 -21.64 5.06 20.61
CA LEU A 325 -22.14 4.65 19.29
C LEU A 325 -21.97 5.73 18.21
N LYS A 326 -22.24 7.00 18.55
CA LYS A 326 -22.08 8.11 17.60
C LYS A 326 -20.65 8.21 17.06
N THR A 327 -19.64 8.17 17.94
CA THR A 327 -18.24 8.21 17.57
C THR A 327 -17.87 6.95 16.79
N ALA A 328 -18.37 5.79 17.20
CA ALA A 328 -18.11 4.53 16.54
C ALA A 328 -18.65 4.51 15.10
N MET A 329 -19.87 4.95 14.87
CA MET A 329 -20.44 5.08 13.53
C MET A 329 -19.65 6.07 12.67
N GLN A 330 -19.28 7.23 13.22
CA GLN A 330 -18.45 8.19 12.49
C GLN A 330 -17.12 7.60 12.07
N CYS A 331 -16.47 6.80 12.92
CA CYS A 331 -15.23 6.09 12.56
C CYS A 331 -15.49 5.04 11.47
N GLY A 332 -16.46 4.16 11.65
CA GLY A 332 -16.75 3.07 10.71
C GLY A 332 -17.09 3.58 9.31
N PHE A 333 -17.97 4.58 9.20
CA PHE A 333 -18.31 5.18 7.90
C PHE A 333 -17.16 5.94 7.26
N SER A 334 -16.20 6.46 8.03
CA SER A 334 -15.02 7.12 7.48
C SER A 334 -14.04 6.15 6.83
N LEU A 335 -14.06 4.85 7.16
CA LEU A 335 -13.12 3.83 6.71
C LEU A 335 -13.58 3.05 5.48
N THR A 336 -14.68 3.42 4.84
CA THR A 336 -15.40 2.62 3.83
C THR A 336 -14.78 2.54 2.44
N GLN A 337 -13.51 2.82 2.26
CA GLN A 337 -12.80 2.69 0.98
C GLN A 337 -11.58 1.78 1.08
N ILE A 338 -11.13 1.30 -0.07
CA ILE A 338 -9.88 0.53 -0.20
C ILE A 338 -8.70 1.48 -0.44
N GLY A 339 -7.63 1.29 0.33
CA GLY A 339 -6.40 2.08 0.25
C GLY A 339 -5.38 1.60 -0.77
N GLU A 340 -4.28 2.37 -0.88
CA GLU A 340 -3.15 2.07 -1.75
C GLU A 340 -2.43 0.75 -1.42
N PHE A 341 -2.48 0.29 -0.19
CA PHE A 341 -1.93 -1.01 0.21
C PHE A 341 -2.58 -2.19 -0.51
N ALA A 342 -3.85 -2.07 -0.88
CA ALA A 342 -4.52 -3.09 -1.68
C ALA A 342 -3.81 -3.34 -3.02
N PHE A 343 -3.32 -2.28 -3.67
CA PHE A 343 -2.58 -2.40 -4.93
C PHE A 343 -1.20 -3.03 -4.71
N ILE A 344 -0.55 -2.73 -3.59
CA ILE A 344 0.75 -3.33 -3.24
C ILE A 344 0.58 -4.81 -2.93
N ILE A 345 -0.46 -5.19 -2.17
CA ILE A 345 -0.79 -6.59 -1.89
C ILE A 345 -1.16 -7.32 -3.19
N ALA A 346 -1.93 -6.68 -4.08
CA ALA A 346 -2.28 -7.26 -5.38
C ALA A 346 -1.04 -7.47 -6.26
N SER A 347 -0.14 -6.49 -6.33
CA SER A 347 1.14 -6.60 -7.04
C SER A 347 2.02 -7.71 -6.46
N LEU A 348 2.04 -7.86 -5.14
CA LEU A 348 2.73 -8.97 -4.47
C LEU A 348 2.17 -10.32 -4.92
N GLY A 349 0.84 -10.50 -4.94
CA GLY A 349 0.21 -11.74 -5.39
C GLY A 349 0.56 -12.11 -6.83
N VAL A 350 0.56 -11.12 -7.73
CA VAL A 350 0.97 -11.28 -9.12
C VAL A 350 2.46 -11.62 -9.23
N SER A 351 3.34 -10.94 -8.49
CA SER A 351 4.79 -11.17 -8.53
C SER A 351 5.20 -12.55 -8.01
N LEU A 352 4.44 -13.09 -7.05
CA LEU A 352 4.62 -14.44 -6.50
C LEU A 352 3.92 -15.52 -7.31
N HIS A 353 3.16 -15.15 -8.36
CA HIS A 353 2.37 -16.07 -9.19
C HIS A 353 1.38 -16.95 -8.40
N VAL A 354 0.78 -16.40 -7.33
CA VAL A 354 -0.15 -17.11 -6.45
C VAL A 354 -1.58 -16.64 -6.54
N THR A 355 -1.81 -15.51 -7.22
CA THR A 355 -3.16 -14.97 -7.48
C THR A 355 -3.50 -15.05 -8.96
N SER A 356 -4.78 -15.21 -9.23
CA SER A 356 -5.32 -15.20 -10.60
C SER A 356 -5.28 -13.78 -11.19
N ASP A 357 -5.13 -13.70 -12.51
CA ASP A 357 -4.97 -12.42 -13.24
C ASP A 357 -6.18 -11.49 -13.11
N PHE A 358 -7.38 -12.04 -12.89
CA PHE A 358 -8.61 -11.25 -12.75
C PHE A 358 -8.69 -10.47 -11.42
N LEU A 359 -7.98 -10.91 -10.38
CA LEU A 359 -8.13 -10.34 -9.03
C LEU A 359 -7.64 -8.90 -8.96
N TYR A 360 -6.52 -8.62 -9.60
CA TYR A 360 -5.92 -7.29 -9.60
C TYR A 360 -6.84 -6.22 -10.23
N PRO A 361 -7.34 -6.39 -11.48
CA PRO A 361 -8.29 -5.44 -12.09
C PRO A 361 -9.57 -5.24 -11.27
N ILE A 362 -10.11 -6.30 -10.67
CA ILE A 362 -11.30 -6.22 -9.81
C ILE A 362 -11.05 -5.27 -8.62
N VAL A 363 -9.95 -5.48 -7.90
CA VAL A 363 -9.64 -4.67 -6.71
C VAL A 363 -9.36 -3.21 -7.08
N VAL A 364 -8.71 -2.96 -8.23
CA VAL A 364 -8.52 -1.59 -8.73
C VAL A 364 -9.88 -0.93 -9.01
N ALA A 365 -10.78 -1.60 -9.69
CA ALA A 365 -12.13 -1.08 -9.98
C ALA A 365 -12.91 -0.79 -8.68
N VAL A 366 -12.90 -1.72 -7.72
CA VAL A 366 -13.55 -1.54 -6.40
C VAL A 366 -12.94 -0.36 -5.65
N SER A 367 -11.61 -0.22 -5.65
CA SER A 367 -10.92 0.89 -4.99
C SER A 367 -11.31 2.25 -5.59
N VAL A 368 -11.37 2.35 -6.91
CA VAL A 368 -11.81 3.57 -7.61
C VAL A 368 -13.25 3.92 -7.20
N ILE A 369 -14.17 2.96 -7.25
CA ILE A 369 -15.59 3.19 -6.91
C ILE A 369 -15.72 3.62 -5.44
N THR A 370 -15.09 2.89 -4.51
CA THR A 370 -15.20 3.19 -3.07
C THR A 370 -14.57 4.53 -2.72
N THR A 371 -13.48 4.91 -3.38
CA THR A 371 -12.83 6.21 -3.18
C THR A 371 -13.73 7.37 -3.65
N PHE A 372 -14.41 7.23 -4.78
CA PHE A 372 -15.37 8.25 -5.24
C PHE A 372 -16.57 8.39 -4.28
N LEU A 373 -16.97 7.31 -3.61
CA LEU A 373 -18.07 7.33 -2.66
C LEU A 373 -17.68 7.89 -1.28
N THR A 374 -16.40 7.88 -0.92
CA THR A 374 -15.91 8.29 0.41
C THR A 374 -16.42 9.66 0.89
N PRO A 375 -16.44 10.76 0.09
CA PRO A 375 -16.90 12.05 0.57
C PRO A 375 -18.40 12.09 0.93
N TYR A 376 -19.18 11.11 0.48
CA TYR A 376 -20.64 11.03 0.70
C TYR A 376 -21.01 10.11 1.86
N MET A 377 -20.05 9.30 2.32
CA MET A 377 -20.23 8.38 3.46
C MET A 377 -19.94 9.07 4.78
#